data_929b8c63bc047ad51e877c15c8e9d51c
#
_entry.id   929b8c63bc047ad51e877c15c8e9d51c
#
_cell.length_a   1.000
_cell.length_b   1.000
_cell.length_c   1.000
_cell.angle_alpha   90.00
_cell.angle_beta   90.00
_cell.angle_gamma   90.00
#
_symmetry.space_group_name_H-M   'P 1'
#
loop_
_entity.id
_entity.type
_entity.pdbx_description
1 polymer ?
#
loop_
_entity_poly.entity_id
_entity_poly.type
_entity_poly.pdbx_seq_one_letter_code
_entity_poly.pdbx_strand_id
1 'polypeptide(L)'
;MRKIFIMVIMVFAILPVVADEIEGTQHIDMENGVLGIADNRGFTLQSKDGKFIFKPYLFLQTRASYNYYDDEGLDKAYNQDNVANSGFAVPYAILGFTGKTFGKLDYNLSINAAATGANVLQQAWVDYCLNPSVRFRVGKFKTPFTHAYLTTLGETLFPLLPTSLTATSIMPYTLNAVTPTIGTGFDLGFEFHGIAKFNSQKPDSWAMGYEVGLWNGSGSSVNVATKTLSDDWHIPSLLYAGRLTFMPWGNMPMTQGNSHMLHGRHMLFGISGSLNVESESESTNDGRLGVEWSMLYNRWYAALEGYWMHVGFTKRQKIDRTFNYWGAYGQIGYFFNDCLQGGFRYDFMDRNSSTNDGFLNMPAVVLNYYINKCKLKLTAMYQFTGRYGHETQLDRDNDDLGVSTHTASVQLQYSF
;
A
#
# COMPACT_ATOMS: atom_id res chain seq x y z
N MET A 1 19.92 13.41 -18.00
CA MET A 1 20.43 12.09 -17.58
C MET A 1 21.78 12.16 -16.81
N ARG A 2 22.84 12.80 -17.32
CA ARG A 2 24.15 12.83 -16.62
C ARG A 2 24.11 13.42 -15.19
N LYS A 3 23.31 14.47 -14.93
CA LYS A 3 23.17 15.11 -13.60
C LYS A 3 22.38 14.26 -12.60
N ILE A 4 21.43 13.46 -13.05
CA ILE A 4 20.63 12.55 -12.20
C ILE A 4 21.50 11.39 -11.70
N PHE A 5 22.34 10.84 -12.57
CA PHE A 5 23.25 9.74 -12.23
C PHE A 5 24.29 10.15 -11.16
N ILE A 6 24.77 11.39 -11.21
CA ILE A 6 25.72 11.93 -10.23
C ILE A 6 25.09 12.10 -8.85
N MET A 7 23.83 12.52 -8.76
CA MET A 7 23.13 12.69 -7.47
C MET A 7 22.88 11.33 -6.77
N VAL A 8 22.55 10.29 -7.52
CA VAL A 8 22.36 8.94 -6.98
C VAL A 8 23.69 8.34 -6.49
N ILE A 9 24.79 8.54 -7.20
CA ILE A 9 26.12 8.04 -6.80
C ILE A 9 26.66 8.76 -5.56
N MET A 10 26.45 10.09 -5.42
CA MET A 10 26.92 10.82 -4.24
C MET A 10 26.27 10.39 -2.92
N VAL A 11 25.02 9.97 -2.94
CA VAL A 11 24.31 9.54 -1.73
C VAL A 11 24.83 8.18 -1.22
N PHE A 12 25.25 7.28 -2.11
CA PHE A 12 25.82 5.99 -1.72
C PHE A 12 27.29 6.05 -1.28
N ALA A 13 28.00 7.14 -1.59
CA ALA A 13 29.42 7.29 -1.25
C ALA A 13 29.68 7.78 0.19
N ILE A 14 28.66 8.16 0.96
CA ILE A 14 28.81 8.88 2.23
C ILE A 14 28.56 8.00 3.48
N LEU A 15 28.12 6.74 3.34
CA LEU A 15 27.70 5.94 4.50
C LEU A 15 28.51 4.68 4.75
N PRO A 16 29.60 4.72 5.54
CA PRO A 16 29.89 3.65 6.46
C PRO A 16 29.20 3.96 7.80
N VAL A 17 27.90 3.76 7.91
CA VAL A 17 27.25 3.67 9.22
C VAL A 17 27.38 2.23 9.69
N VAL A 18 28.33 2.01 10.59
CA VAL A 18 28.38 0.80 11.41
C VAL A 18 27.20 0.91 12.38
N ALA A 19 26.11 0.24 12.08
CA ALA A 19 25.10 -0.02 13.08
C ALA A 19 25.63 -1.19 13.92
N ASP A 20 26.00 -0.94 15.16
CA ASP A 20 26.21 -1.99 16.14
C ASP A 20 24.89 -2.79 16.23
N GLU A 21 24.91 -4.04 15.78
CA GLU A 21 23.81 -4.96 16.02
C GLU A 21 23.71 -5.16 17.53
N ILE A 22 22.56 -4.89 18.10
CA ILE A 22 22.23 -5.33 19.45
C ILE A 22 22.13 -6.86 19.37
N GLU A 23 23.24 -7.53 19.60
CA GLU A 23 23.27 -8.97 19.68
C GLU A 23 22.51 -9.42 20.94
N GLY A 24 21.42 -10.16 20.71
CA GLY A 24 20.66 -10.82 21.74
C GLY A 24 19.41 -10.07 22.19
N THR A 25 18.48 -10.82 22.75
CA THR A 25 17.27 -10.32 23.37
C THR A 25 17.58 -9.97 24.82
N GLN A 26 17.45 -8.70 25.20
CA GLN A 26 17.58 -8.29 26.60
C GLN A 26 16.21 -8.42 27.29
N HIS A 27 16.19 -9.20 28.37
CA HIS A 27 15.03 -9.30 29.24
C HIS A 27 15.29 -8.44 30.50
N ILE A 28 14.43 -7.46 30.71
CA ILE A 28 14.44 -6.64 31.92
C ILE A 28 13.26 -7.09 32.76
N ASP A 29 13.52 -7.77 33.86
CA ASP A 29 12.48 -8.12 34.83
C ASP A 29 12.09 -6.83 35.58
N MET A 30 10.89 -6.34 35.34
CA MET A 30 10.31 -5.23 36.08
C MET A 30 9.55 -5.74 37.29
N GLU A 31 9.61 -5.02 38.38
CA GLU A 31 8.80 -5.34 39.55
C GLU A 31 7.32 -5.47 39.17
N ASN A 32 6.56 -6.30 39.88
CA ASN A 32 5.12 -6.53 39.71
C ASN A 32 4.69 -7.33 38.44
N GLY A 33 5.53 -8.23 37.94
CA GLY A 33 5.08 -9.21 36.94
C GLY A 33 5.07 -8.71 35.48
N VAL A 34 5.77 -7.63 35.21
CA VAL A 34 5.97 -7.11 33.83
C VAL A 34 7.39 -7.42 33.37
N LEU A 35 7.53 -7.93 32.15
CA LEU A 35 8.81 -8.14 31.46
C LEU A 35 8.96 -7.05 30.40
N GLY A 36 10.09 -6.31 30.46
CA GLY A 36 10.58 -5.52 29.36
C GLY A 36 11.41 -6.39 28.42
N ILE A 37 11.10 -6.38 27.13
CA ILE A 37 11.85 -7.12 26.10
C ILE A 37 12.37 -6.09 25.11
N ALA A 38 13.67 -5.99 24.99
CA ALA A 38 14.33 -5.20 23.95
C ALA A 38 15.09 -6.13 23.03
N ASP A 39 14.80 -6.11 21.76
CA ASP A 39 15.45 -6.90 20.72
C ASP A 39 15.58 -6.08 19.43
N ASN A 40 16.14 -6.67 18.41
CA ASN A 40 16.25 -6.02 17.10
C ASN A 40 14.89 -5.71 16.44
N ARG A 41 13.75 -6.10 17.04
CA ARG A 41 12.38 -5.75 16.61
C ARG A 41 11.80 -4.58 17.38
N GLY A 42 12.51 -4.03 18.36
CA GLY A 42 12.13 -2.88 19.18
C GLY A 42 11.91 -3.24 20.64
N PHE A 43 11.11 -2.41 21.32
CA PHE A 43 10.81 -2.56 22.73
C PHE A 43 9.39 -3.11 22.91
N THR A 44 9.23 -4.05 23.82
CA THR A 44 7.93 -4.66 24.14
C THR A 44 7.79 -4.78 25.65
N LEU A 45 6.65 -4.38 26.19
CA LEU A 45 6.23 -4.71 27.56
C LEU A 45 5.28 -5.88 27.52
N GLN A 46 5.50 -6.88 28.33
CA GLN A 46 4.68 -8.09 28.36
C GLN A 46 4.44 -8.55 29.80
N SER A 47 3.21 -9.01 30.10
CA SER A 47 2.94 -9.72 31.35
C SER A 47 3.62 -11.08 31.37
N LYS A 48 3.97 -11.59 32.57
CA LYS A 48 4.62 -12.92 32.70
C LYS A 48 3.82 -14.07 32.10
N ASP A 49 2.49 -13.97 32.10
CA ASP A 49 1.60 -14.96 31.48
C ASP A 49 1.36 -14.75 29.97
N GLY A 50 1.98 -13.71 29.38
CA GLY A 50 1.86 -13.41 27.95
C GLY A 50 0.50 -12.92 27.48
N LYS A 51 -0.46 -12.70 28.38
CA LYS A 51 -1.82 -12.28 28.01
C LYS A 51 -1.94 -10.81 27.69
N PHE A 52 -1.03 -9.98 28.22
CA PHE A 52 -0.97 -8.55 27.97
C PHE A 52 0.36 -8.23 27.30
N ILE A 53 0.30 -7.62 26.12
CA ILE A 53 1.45 -7.19 25.34
C ILE A 53 1.20 -5.75 24.92
N PHE A 54 2.20 -4.89 25.11
CA PHE A 54 2.21 -3.52 24.62
C PHE A 54 3.52 -3.27 23.88
N LYS A 55 3.43 -2.89 22.61
CA LYS A 55 4.56 -2.62 21.74
C LYS A 55 4.39 -1.27 21.08
N PRO A 56 5.11 -0.22 21.50
CA PRO A 56 5.19 1.04 20.78
C PRO A 56 6.00 0.86 19.50
N TYR A 57 5.73 1.67 18.49
CA TYR A 57 6.50 1.72 17.27
C TYR A 57 6.53 3.11 16.65
N LEU A 58 7.59 3.38 15.93
CA LEU A 58 7.78 4.56 15.10
C LEU A 58 8.07 4.11 13.68
N PHE A 59 7.52 4.81 12.71
CA PHE A 59 7.86 4.67 11.30
C PHE A 59 8.00 6.05 10.67
N LEU A 60 9.20 6.35 10.18
CA LEU A 60 9.54 7.62 9.55
C LEU A 60 10.09 7.38 8.15
N GLN A 61 9.58 8.13 7.20
CA GLN A 61 10.17 8.22 5.86
C GLN A 61 10.46 9.67 5.51
N THR A 62 11.65 9.91 4.97
CA THR A 62 12.02 11.17 4.34
C THR A 62 12.41 10.90 2.90
N ARG A 63 12.00 11.75 1.98
CA ARG A 63 12.22 11.56 0.55
C ARG A 63 12.68 12.85 -0.11
N ALA A 64 13.70 12.74 -0.94
CA ALA A 64 14.04 13.74 -1.94
C ALA A 64 13.56 13.23 -3.30
N SER A 65 12.90 14.10 -4.08
CA SER A 65 12.38 13.77 -5.40
C SER A 65 12.80 14.81 -6.43
N TYR A 66 13.01 14.36 -7.64
CA TYR A 66 13.19 15.18 -8.83
C TYR A 66 12.29 14.64 -9.92
N ASN A 67 11.44 15.50 -10.48
CA ASN A 67 10.57 15.19 -11.62
C ASN A 67 10.96 16.07 -12.78
N TYR A 68 11.09 15.47 -13.95
CA TYR A 68 11.33 16.15 -15.21
C TYR A 68 10.21 15.77 -16.17
N TYR A 69 9.58 16.76 -16.75
CA TYR A 69 8.52 16.61 -17.73
C TYR A 69 9.11 16.93 -19.10
N ASP A 70 9.21 15.91 -19.94
CA ASP A 70 9.68 16.04 -21.32
C ASP A 70 8.45 16.15 -22.21
N ASP A 71 8.18 17.36 -22.70
CA ASP A 71 6.97 17.61 -23.42
C ASP A 71 7.05 18.83 -24.35
N GLU A 72 7.04 18.55 -25.66
CA GLU A 72 6.81 19.57 -26.67
C GLU A 72 5.38 20.17 -26.59
N GLY A 73 4.44 19.46 -25.99
CA GLY A 73 3.07 19.89 -25.80
C GLY A 73 2.87 20.90 -24.69
N LEU A 74 3.63 20.82 -23.57
CA LEU A 74 3.62 21.85 -22.54
C LEU A 74 4.12 23.20 -23.07
N ASP A 75 5.09 23.18 -23.96
CA ASP A 75 5.59 24.38 -24.63
C ASP A 75 4.50 25.04 -25.45
N LYS A 76 3.79 24.29 -26.29
CA LYS A 76 2.71 24.81 -27.12
C LYS A 76 1.47 25.26 -26.33
N ALA A 77 1.11 24.54 -25.27
CA ALA A 77 -0.09 24.83 -24.45
C ALA A 77 0.12 25.95 -23.43
N TYR A 78 1.31 26.04 -22.85
CA TYR A 78 1.62 26.95 -21.72
C TYR A 78 2.81 27.87 -21.96
N ASN A 79 3.45 27.77 -23.12
CA ASN A 79 4.67 28.52 -23.47
C ASN A 79 5.79 28.30 -22.44
N GLN A 80 5.93 27.05 -21.98
CA GLN A 80 6.92 26.63 -20.98
C GLN A 80 7.76 25.50 -21.53
N ASP A 81 9.05 25.79 -21.74
CA ASP A 81 10.06 24.77 -22.05
C ASP A 81 10.33 23.91 -20.80
N ASN A 82 10.30 22.60 -20.93
CA ASN A 82 10.79 21.61 -19.97
C ASN A 82 10.60 21.97 -18.50
N VAL A 83 9.50 21.58 -17.90
CA VAL A 83 9.25 21.85 -16.48
C VAL A 83 9.93 20.77 -15.63
N ALA A 84 10.83 21.19 -14.76
CA ALA A 84 11.42 20.33 -13.75
C ALA A 84 11.09 20.85 -12.36
N ASN A 85 10.76 19.93 -11.44
CA ASN A 85 10.62 20.28 -10.03
C ASN A 85 11.43 19.32 -9.15
N SER A 86 11.83 19.82 -8.00
CA SER A 86 12.51 19.01 -6.99
C SER A 86 12.09 19.44 -5.60
N GLY A 87 12.15 18.53 -4.65
CA GLY A 87 11.78 18.86 -3.27
C GLY A 87 12.09 17.75 -2.29
N PHE A 88 11.98 18.13 -1.03
CA PHE A 88 12.03 17.21 0.10
C PHE A 88 10.64 17.03 0.69
N ALA A 89 10.35 15.83 1.15
CA ALA A 89 9.09 15.50 1.80
C ALA A 89 9.32 14.56 2.97
N VAL A 90 8.38 14.60 3.92
CA VAL A 90 8.18 13.59 4.95
C VAL A 90 6.85 12.89 4.63
N PRO A 91 6.84 11.85 3.77
CA PRO A 91 5.60 11.20 3.38
C PRO A 91 4.87 10.56 4.56
N TYR A 92 5.63 10.02 5.52
CA TYR A 92 5.09 9.36 6.69
C TYR A 92 5.92 9.66 7.94
N ALA A 93 5.22 9.98 9.02
CA ALA A 93 5.74 10.10 10.39
C ALA A 93 4.72 9.44 11.31
N ILE A 94 4.77 8.09 11.41
CA ILE A 94 3.76 7.30 12.09
C ILE A 94 4.26 6.94 13.49
N LEU A 95 3.45 7.28 14.48
CA LEU A 95 3.60 6.87 15.87
C LEU A 95 2.43 5.97 16.24
N GLY A 96 2.71 4.87 16.90
CA GLY A 96 1.64 3.98 17.31
C GLY A 96 2.06 2.96 18.35
N PHE A 97 1.08 2.20 18.76
CA PHE A 97 1.27 1.03 19.58
C PHE A 97 0.34 -0.09 19.15
N THR A 98 0.84 -1.29 19.26
CA THR A 98 0.11 -2.52 19.00
C THR A 98 0.31 -3.49 20.14
N GLY A 99 -0.54 -4.46 20.24
CA GLY A 99 -0.38 -5.44 21.29
C GLY A 99 -1.54 -6.41 21.38
N LYS A 100 -1.63 -7.01 22.58
CA LYS A 100 -2.64 -8.01 22.89
C LYS A 100 -3.16 -7.80 24.31
N THR A 101 -4.45 -8.04 24.51
CA THR A 101 -5.07 -8.09 25.83
C THR A 101 -5.86 -9.37 26.00
N PHE A 102 -5.94 -9.85 27.25
CA PHE A 102 -6.63 -11.09 27.62
C PHE A 102 -6.23 -12.32 26.80
N GLY A 103 -5.07 -12.28 26.15
CA GLY A 103 -4.55 -13.36 25.29
C GLY A 103 -5.28 -13.57 23.95
N LYS A 104 -6.41 -12.90 23.72
CA LYS A 104 -7.26 -13.10 22.54
C LYS A 104 -7.64 -11.83 21.78
N LEU A 105 -7.49 -10.68 22.37
CA LEU A 105 -7.84 -9.39 21.75
C LEU A 105 -6.57 -8.68 21.29
N ASP A 106 -6.28 -8.69 20.01
CA ASP A 106 -5.23 -7.89 19.40
C ASP A 106 -5.74 -6.47 19.16
N TYR A 107 -4.86 -5.48 19.22
CA TYR A 107 -5.21 -4.07 18.99
C TYR A 107 -4.08 -3.31 18.29
N ASN A 108 -4.47 -2.24 17.60
CA ASN A 108 -3.53 -1.25 17.06
C ASN A 108 -4.15 0.14 17.14
N LEU A 109 -3.34 1.10 17.57
CA LEU A 109 -3.64 2.51 17.42
C LEU A 109 -2.43 3.22 16.85
N SER A 110 -2.61 3.99 15.77
CA SER A 110 -1.54 4.77 15.18
C SER A 110 -2.02 6.09 14.58
N ILE A 111 -1.15 7.07 14.68
CA ILE A 111 -1.31 8.38 14.06
C ILE A 111 -0.19 8.61 13.05
N ASN A 112 -0.51 9.31 11.96
CA ASN A 112 0.48 9.82 11.02
C ASN A 112 0.61 11.34 11.22
N ALA A 113 1.67 11.79 11.87
CA ALA A 113 1.91 13.20 12.15
C ALA A 113 2.23 14.03 10.88
N ALA A 114 2.56 13.38 9.76
CA ALA A 114 2.73 14.04 8.47
C ALA A 114 1.41 14.27 7.73
N ALA A 115 0.30 13.69 8.20
CA ALA A 115 -1.02 13.85 7.60
C ALA A 115 -1.80 15.00 8.23
N THR A 116 -2.89 15.41 7.58
CA THR A 116 -3.79 16.47 8.04
C THR A 116 -5.23 15.98 8.20
N GLY A 117 -6.00 16.66 9.02
CA GLY A 117 -7.41 16.36 9.22
C GLY A 117 -7.65 14.94 9.76
N ALA A 118 -8.67 14.28 9.27
CA ALA A 118 -9.03 12.93 9.71
C ALA A 118 -8.02 11.84 9.33
N ASN A 119 -7.11 12.12 8.39
CA ASN A 119 -6.03 11.21 7.99
C ASN A 119 -4.93 11.08 9.06
N VAL A 120 -4.89 11.99 10.04
CA VAL A 120 -3.98 11.89 11.19
C VAL A 120 -4.21 10.57 11.95
N LEU A 121 -5.46 10.19 12.20
CA LEU A 121 -5.78 8.87 12.73
C LEU A 121 -5.64 7.83 11.62
N GLN A 122 -4.52 7.13 11.57
CA GLN A 122 -4.24 6.17 10.51
C GLN A 122 -4.94 4.83 10.77
N GLN A 123 -4.76 4.26 11.95
CA GLN A 123 -5.39 3.01 12.37
C GLN A 123 -5.92 3.12 13.79
N ALA A 124 -7.07 2.54 14.06
CA ALA A 124 -7.63 2.36 15.38
C ALA A 124 -8.58 1.17 15.35
N TRP A 125 -8.09 0.00 15.74
CA TRP A 125 -8.90 -1.23 15.66
C TRP A 125 -8.60 -2.20 16.80
N VAL A 126 -9.59 -3.05 17.05
CA VAL A 126 -9.48 -4.24 17.88
C VAL A 126 -9.87 -5.47 17.06
N ASP A 127 -9.21 -6.59 17.34
CA ASP A 127 -9.34 -7.84 16.58
C ASP A 127 -9.43 -9.02 17.56
N TYR A 128 -10.60 -9.60 17.67
CA TYR A 128 -10.84 -10.74 18.54
C TYR A 128 -10.50 -12.04 17.83
N CYS A 129 -9.54 -12.78 18.38
CA CYS A 129 -9.08 -14.06 17.87
C CYS A 129 -9.79 -15.21 18.61
N LEU A 130 -10.82 -15.79 17.98
CA LEU A 130 -11.41 -17.03 18.49
C LEU A 130 -10.43 -18.20 18.28
N ASN A 131 -9.92 -18.31 17.07
CA ASN A 131 -8.80 -19.16 16.66
C ASN A 131 -8.17 -18.57 15.37
N PRO A 132 -7.03 -19.08 14.87
CA PRO A 132 -6.37 -18.52 13.68
C PRO A 132 -7.23 -18.48 12.41
N SER A 133 -8.22 -19.37 12.31
CA SER A 133 -9.13 -19.45 11.17
C SER A 133 -10.38 -18.60 11.32
N VAL A 134 -10.65 -18.04 12.51
CA VAL A 134 -11.85 -17.23 12.78
C VAL A 134 -11.47 -16.05 13.68
N ARG A 135 -11.51 -14.88 13.10
CA ARG A 135 -11.18 -13.62 13.76
C ARG A 135 -12.20 -12.55 13.38
N PHE A 136 -12.36 -11.56 14.26
CA PHE A 136 -13.27 -10.43 14.09
C PHE A 136 -12.54 -9.14 14.34
N ARG A 137 -12.49 -8.27 13.36
CA ARG A 137 -11.89 -6.95 13.49
C ARG A 137 -12.93 -5.85 13.37
N VAL A 138 -12.82 -4.84 14.21
CA VAL A 138 -13.65 -3.63 14.14
C VAL A 138 -12.80 -2.40 14.39
N GLY A 139 -13.11 -1.32 13.68
CA GLY A 139 -12.42 -0.04 13.81
C GLY A 139 -11.99 0.54 12.46
N LYS A 140 -10.94 1.36 12.48
CA LYS A 140 -10.34 1.97 11.28
C LYS A 140 -9.12 1.15 10.85
N PHE A 141 -9.21 0.49 9.69
CA PHE A 141 -8.16 -0.35 9.12
C PHE A 141 -8.30 -0.44 7.61
N LYS A 142 -7.31 -1.01 6.92
CA LYS A 142 -7.37 -1.20 5.46
C LYS A 142 -8.48 -2.18 5.08
N THR A 143 -9.26 -1.80 4.08
CA THR A 143 -10.21 -2.73 3.44
C THR A 143 -9.46 -3.86 2.75
N PRO A 144 -10.00 -5.11 2.70
CA PRO A 144 -9.33 -6.21 2.03
C PRO A 144 -9.33 -5.99 0.51
N PHE A 145 -8.13 -5.94 -0.05
CA PHE A 145 -7.93 -5.89 -1.50
C PHE A 145 -6.73 -6.75 -1.87
N THR A 146 -5.76 -6.26 -2.65
CA THR A 146 -4.63 -7.09 -3.08
C THR A 146 -3.45 -7.06 -2.11
N HIS A 147 -2.49 -7.96 -2.30
CA HIS A 147 -1.29 -8.09 -1.47
C HIS A 147 -0.47 -6.78 -1.45
N ALA A 148 -0.28 -6.12 -2.60
CA ALA A 148 0.43 -4.86 -2.65
C ALA A 148 -0.26 -3.77 -1.83
N TYR A 149 -1.59 -3.69 -1.91
CA TYR A 149 -2.37 -2.73 -1.15
C TYR A 149 -2.29 -2.97 0.37
N LEU A 150 -2.37 -4.23 0.79
CA LEU A 150 -2.36 -4.61 2.21
C LEU A 150 -0.96 -4.56 2.82
N THR A 151 0.11 -4.76 2.02
CA THR A 151 1.50 -4.71 2.50
C THR A 151 1.78 -3.39 3.22
N THR A 152 2.47 -3.48 4.34
CA THR A 152 2.87 -2.30 5.10
C THR A 152 3.93 -1.49 4.35
N LEU A 153 3.92 -0.18 4.52
CA LEU A 153 4.81 0.75 3.80
C LEU A 153 6.31 0.43 4.01
N GLY A 154 6.65 -0.13 5.16
CA GLY A 154 8.03 -0.52 5.48
C GLY A 154 8.52 -1.72 4.68
N GLU A 155 7.60 -2.58 4.26
CA GLU A 155 7.87 -3.87 3.62
C GLU A 155 7.76 -3.82 2.09
N THR A 156 7.55 -2.64 1.50
CA THR A 156 7.45 -2.48 0.05
C THR A 156 8.82 -2.54 -0.63
N LEU A 157 8.87 -3.12 -1.82
CA LEU A 157 10.09 -3.16 -2.67
C LEU A 157 10.41 -1.77 -3.20
N PHE A 158 9.40 -1.06 -3.69
CA PHE A 158 9.50 0.31 -4.20
C PHE A 158 9.01 1.32 -3.15
N PRO A 159 9.55 2.54 -3.12
CA PRO A 159 9.11 3.60 -2.20
C PRO A 159 7.71 4.14 -2.54
N LEU A 160 7.24 3.87 -3.75
CA LEU A 160 5.90 4.19 -4.23
C LEU A 160 5.19 2.89 -4.63
N LEU A 161 3.93 2.75 -4.24
CA LEU A 161 3.08 1.67 -4.75
C LEU A 161 2.89 1.81 -6.27
N PRO A 162 2.47 0.75 -6.98
CA PRO A 162 2.11 0.84 -8.39
C PRO A 162 1.07 1.93 -8.63
N THR A 163 1.21 2.70 -9.69
CA THR A 163 0.26 3.76 -10.04
C THR A 163 -1.11 3.18 -10.40
N SER A 164 -1.13 2.03 -11.08
CA SER A 164 -2.36 1.29 -11.36
C SER A 164 -3.16 0.92 -10.11
N LEU A 165 -2.48 0.66 -8.98
CA LEU A 165 -3.11 0.42 -7.69
C LEU A 165 -3.49 1.72 -6.97
N THR A 166 -2.62 2.73 -6.98
CA THR A 166 -2.81 3.97 -6.22
C THR A 166 -3.58 5.04 -6.98
N ALA A 167 -3.70 4.87 -8.28
CA ALA A 167 -4.58 5.73 -9.04
C ALA A 167 -5.95 5.71 -8.35
N THR A 168 -6.48 6.90 -8.15
CA THR A 168 -7.69 7.21 -7.39
C THR A 168 -8.87 6.30 -7.67
N SER A 169 -8.77 5.60 -8.75
CA SER A 169 -9.78 4.73 -9.29
C SER A 169 -9.78 3.31 -8.71
N ILE A 170 -8.68 2.79 -8.15
CA ILE A 170 -8.60 1.37 -7.77
C ILE A 170 -8.69 1.14 -6.27
N MET A 171 -8.15 2.06 -5.46
CA MET A 171 -8.29 1.93 -4.01
C MET A 171 -9.74 2.06 -3.57
N PRO A 172 -10.22 1.22 -2.65
CA PRO A 172 -11.59 1.33 -2.13
C PRO A 172 -11.79 2.64 -1.38
N TYR A 173 -12.49 3.59 -1.94
CA TYR A 173 -12.91 4.85 -1.31
C TYR A 173 -14.11 5.44 -2.06
N THR A 174 -14.79 6.40 -1.44
CA THR A 174 -15.87 7.13 -2.09
C THR A 174 -15.33 8.20 -3.03
N LEU A 175 -15.98 8.36 -4.18
CA LEU A 175 -15.68 9.39 -5.16
C LEU A 175 -16.28 10.77 -4.85
N ASN A 176 -16.77 11.00 -3.63
CA ASN A 176 -17.31 12.30 -3.24
C ASN A 176 -16.29 13.46 -3.27
N ALA A 177 -15.03 13.17 -3.42
CA ALA A 177 -14.00 14.18 -3.61
C ALA A 177 -13.78 14.44 -5.11
N VAL A 178 -14.07 15.64 -5.55
CA VAL A 178 -13.72 16.17 -6.90
C VAL A 178 -12.20 16.11 -7.13
N THR A 179 -11.42 16.03 -6.07
CA THR A 179 -9.99 15.72 -6.08
C THR A 179 -9.78 14.47 -5.25
N PRO A 180 -9.33 13.37 -5.86
CA PRO A 180 -8.99 12.19 -5.14
C PRO A 180 -7.81 12.50 -4.23
N THR A 181 -8.07 12.71 -2.98
CA THR A 181 -7.02 12.66 -1.97
C THR A 181 -6.54 11.21 -1.95
N ILE A 182 -5.27 11.02 -2.23
CA ILE A 182 -4.60 9.73 -2.04
C ILE A 182 -4.71 9.41 -0.55
N GLY A 183 -5.85 8.87 -0.16
CA GLY A 183 -6.07 8.40 1.20
C GLY A 183 -5.16 7.21 1.46
N THR A 184 -4.83 7.00 2.71
CA THR A 184 -4.04 5.83 3.14
C THR A 184 -4.79 4.52 2.98
N GLY A 185 -5.99 4.53 2.42
CA GLY A 185 -6.84 3.37 2.20
C GLY A 185 -7.41 2.73 3.47
N PHE A 186 -7.37 3.44 4.59
CA PHE A 186 -7.96 3.00 5.85
C PHE A 186 -9.39 3.53 5.95
N ASP A 187 -10.33 2.68 6.34
CA ASP A 187 -11.73 3.07 6.52
C ASP A 187 -12.32 2.42 7.79
N LEU A 188 -13.41 2.97 8.28
CA LEU A 188 -14.13 2.45 9.43
C LEU A 188 -15.02 1.29 9.02
N GLY A 189 -14.84 0.14 9.67
CA GLY A 189 -15.57 -1.05 9.29
C GLY A 189 -15.49 -2.19 10.28
N PHE A 190 -16.08 -3.28 9.83
CA PHE A 190 -16.11 -4.56 10.51
C PHE A 190 -15.73 -5.66 9.52
N GLU A 191 -14.88 -6.59 9.95
CA GLU A 191 -14.34 -7.66 9.13
C GLU A 191 -14.34 -9.01 9.86
N PHE A 192 -14.74 -10.04 9.17
CA PHE A 192 -14.42 -11.43 9.48
C PHE A 192 -13.22 -11.85 8.64
N HIS A 193 -12.23 -12.44 9.29
CA HIS A 193 -11.06 -12.92 8.56
C HIS A 193 -10.41 -14.12 9.25
N GLY A 194 -9.53 -14.77 8.52
CA GLY A 194 -8.78 -15.90 9.07
C GLY A 194 -7.96 -16.63 8.02
N ILE A 195 -7.10 -17.51 8.52
CA ILE A 195 -6.28 -18.40 7.70
C ILE A 195 -6.48 -19.82 8.20
N ALA A 196 -6.98 -20.67 7.31
CA ALA A 196 -7.14 -22.10 7.53
C ALA A 196 -5.98 -22.86 6.87
N LYS A 197 -5.21 -23.60 7.68
CA LYS A 197 -4.15 -24.51 7.20
C LYS A 197 -4.70 -25.92 7.10
N PHE A 198 -4.39 -26.62 6.02
CA PHE A 198 -4.76 -28.03 5.85
C PHE A 198 -4.12 -28.91 6.94
N ASN A 199 -2.86 -28.67 7.25
CA ASN A 199 -2.17 -29.33 8.36
C ASN A 199 -1.45 -28.28 9.20
N SER A 200 -2.01 -27.99 10.37
CA SER A 200 -1.48 -26.96 11.28
C SER A 200 -0.10 -27.29 11.87
N GLN A 201 0.28 -28.59 11.87
CA GLN A 201 1.58 -29.03 12.37
C GLN A 201 2.72 -28.89 11.33
N LYS A 202 2.38 -28.73 10.04
CA LYS A 202 3.38 -28.55 8.97
C LYS A 202 3.43 -27.10 8.53
N PRO A 203 4.54 -26.36 8.72
CA PRO A 203 4.67 -24.96 8.30
C PRO A 203 4.35 -24.76 6.82
N ASP A 204 4.82 -25.65 5.95
CA ASP A 204 4.68 -25.59 4.49
C ASP A 204 3.38 -26.18 3.97
N SER A 205 2.46 -26.54 4.87
CA SER A 205 1.12 -27.02 4.46
C SER A 205 0.39 -25.89 3.73
N TRP A 206 -0.31 -26.25 2.65
CA TRP A 206 -1.14 -25.28 1.95
C TRP A 206 -2.18 -24.64 2.90
N ALA A 207 -2.48 -23.41 2.65
CA ALA A 207 -3.40 -22.62 3.44
C ALA A 207 -4.35 -21.83 2.55
N MET A 208 -5.52 -21.53 3.08
CA MET A 208 -6.47 -20.60 2.49
C MET A 208 -6.73 -19.46 3.47
N GLY A 209 -6.69 -18.24 2.97
CA GLY A 209 -7.06 -17.04 3.71
C GLY A 209 -8.38 -16.49 3.19
N TYR A 210 -9.14 -15.87 4.06
CA TYR A 210 -10.33 -15.11 3.70
C TYR A 210 -10.45 -13.85 4.55
N GLU A 211 -10.95 -12.80 3.93
CA GLU A 211 -11.26 -11.51 4.52
C GLU A 211 -12.59 -11.06 3.91
N VAL A 212 -13.60 -10.75 4.72
CA VAL A 212 -14.91 -10.28 4.24
C VAL A 212 -15.54 -9.34 5.25
N GLY A 213 -16.09 -8.22 4.80
CA GLY A 213 -16.66 -7.27 5.74
C GLY A 213 -17.36 -6.09 5.08
N LEU A 214 -17.66 -5.12 5.93
CA LEU A 214 -18.42 -3.91 5.65
C LEU A 214 -17.67 -2.70 6.17
N TRP A 215 -17.61 -1.64 5.36
CA TRP A 215 -16.99 -0.37 5.71
C TRP A 215 -17.90 0.78 5.35
N ASN A 216 -17.62 1.95 5.90
CA ASN A 216 -18.38 3.15 5.56
C ASN A 216 -18.24 3.54 4.07
N GLY A 217 -17.16 3.14 3.39
CA GLY A 217 -16.87 3.58 2.02
C GLY A 217 -16.50 5.06 1.92
N SER A 218 -16.17 5.70 3.05
CA SER A 218 -15.81 7.13 3.12
C SER A 218 -14.31 7.36 2.95
N GLY A 219 -13.53 6.29 2.95
CA GLY A 219 -12.09 6.32 2.90
C GLY A 219 -11.45 6.89 4.17
N SER A 220 -10.15 7.14 4.10
CA SER A 220 -9.36 7.56 5.26
C SER A 220 -9.59 9.00 5.72
N SER A 221 -10.22 9.82 4.90
CA SER A 221 -10.45 11.25 5.18
C SER A 221 -11.59 11.52 6.17
N VAL A 222 -12.31 10.49 6.63
CA VAL A 222 -13.45 10.61 7.52
C VAL A 222 -13.32 9.65 8.69
N ASN A 223 -13.47 10.15 9.91
CA ASN A 223 -13.45 9.32 11.12
C ASN A 223 -14.87 9.05 11.68
N VAL A 224 -15.84 9.83 11.23
CA VAL A 224 -17.25 9.67 11.59
C VAL A 224 -18.08 9.86 10.33
N ALA A 225 -18.84 8.86 9.96
CA ALA A 225 -19.76 8.94 8.82
C ALA A 225 -21.11 8.35 9.21
N THR A 226 -22.16 9.01 8.78
CA THR A 226 -23.51 8.45 8.75
C THR A 226 -23.89 8.21 7.30
N LYS A 227 -24.42 7.05 7.02
CA LYS A 227 -24.86 6.66 5.68
C LYS A 227 -26.39 6.49 5.67
N THR A 228 -27.00 6.99 4.62
CA THR A 228 -28.44 6.75 4.37
C THR A 228 -28.64 5.38 3.73
N LEU A 229 -29.86 4.86 3.80
CA LEU A 229 -30.22 3.65 3.02
C LEU A 229 -30.30 4.03 1.54
N SER A 230 -29.92 3.13 0.67
CA SER A 230 -30.18 3.23 -0.76
C SER A 230 -31.66 3.07 -1.02
N ASP A 231 -32.28 4.02 -1.71
CA ASP A 231 -33.72 3.98 -2.01
C ASP A 231 -34.10 2.83 -2.93
N ASP A 232 -33.20 2.45 -3.85
CA ASP A 232 -33.47 1.40 -4.85
C ASP A 232 -33.28 -0.01 -4.33
N TRP A 233 -32.34 -0.23 -3.41
CA TRP A 233 -31.89 -1.57 -3.02
C TRP A 233 -32.31 -1.99 -1.62
N HIS A 234 -32.82 -1.08 -0.82
CA HIS A 234 -33.14 -1.26 0.60
C HIS A 234 -31.98 -1.85 1.44
N ILE A 235 -30.75 -1.70 0.97
CA ILE A 235 -29.54 -2.12 1.65
C ILE A 235 -28.77 -0.90 2.17
N PRO A 236 -28.01 -1.02 3.26
CA PRO A 236 -27.19 0.08 3.75
C PRO A 236 -26.21 0.57 2.70
N SER A 237 -26.09 1.89 2.57
CA SER A 237 -25.08 2.54 1.71
C SER A 237 -23.69 2.39 2.33
N LEU A 238 -23.07 1.22 2.15
CA LEU A 238 -21.80 0.83 2.71
C LEU A 238 -20.88 0.29 1.59
N LEU A 239 -19.61 0.20 1.89
CA LEU A 239 -18.63 -0.53 1.11
C LEU A 239 -18.65 -2.00 1.57
N TYR A 240 -18.97 -2.89 0.67
CA TYR A 240 -18.90 -4.34 0.83
C TYR A 240 -17.60 -4.81 0.19
N ALA A 241 -16.76 -5.51 0.91
CA ALA A 241 -15.50 -5.98 0.35
C ALA A 241 -15.14 -7.38 0.83
N GLY A 242 -14.39 -8.09 0.00
CA GLY A 242 -13.89 -9.41 0.34
C GLY A 242 -12.67 -9.80 -0.48
N ARG A 243 -11.86 -10.69 0.09
CA ARG A 243 -10.65 -11.26 -0.50
C ARG A 243 -10.53 -12.72 -0.12
N LEU A 244 -10.15 -13.54 -1.09
CA LEU A 244 -9.83 -14.95 -0.91
C LEU A 244 -8.41 -15.19 -1.40
N THR A 245 -7.65 -15.97 -0.64
CA THR A 245 -6.26 -16.30 -0.99
C THR A 245 -6.01 -17.79 -0.88
N PHE A 246 -5.19 -18.32 -1.78
CA PHE A 246 -4.67 -19.67 -1.75
C PHE A 246 -3.14 -19.64 -1.69
N MET A 247 -2.57 -20.31 -0.71
CA MET A 247 -1.14 -20.32 -0.42
C MET A 247 -0.62 -21.76 -0.41
N PRO A 248 -0.13 -22.27 -1.56
CA PRO A 248 0.25 -23.68 -1.72
C PRO A 248 1.49 -24.09 -0.91
N TRP A 249 2.34 -23.12 -0.54
CA TRP A 249 3.61 -23.36 0.18
C TRP A 249 3.63 -22.74 1.58
N GLY A 250 2.52 -22.83 2.28
CA GLY A 250 2.35 -22.19 3.59
C GLY A 250 2.01 -20.70 3.48
N ASN A 251 1.89 -20.06 4.62
CA ASN A 251 1.49 -18.65 4.68
C ASN A 251 2.48 -17.75 3.94
N MET A 252 1.97 -16.90 3.05
CA MET A 252 2.73 -15.82 2.43
C MET A 252 2.84 -14.65 3.42
N PRO A 253 4.04 -14.20 3.78
CA PRO A 253 4.19 -13.01 4.61
C PRO A 253 3.79 -11.75 3.84
N MET A 254 3.31 -10.73 4.56
CA MET A 254 2.91 -9.44 3.98
C MET A 254 4.12 -8.56 3.72
N THR A 255 4.97 -8.96 2.77
CA THR A 255 6.18 -8.25 2.35
C THR A 255 6.32 -8.26 0.84
N GLN A 256 6.88 -7.19 0.29
CA GLN A 256 7.23 -7.06 -1.12
C GLN A 256 8.75 -6.96 -1.27
N GLY A 257 9.49 -7.97 -1.02
CA GLY A 257 10.92 -7.89 -1.23
C GLY A 257 11.75 -8.75 -0.32
N ASN A 258 11.10 -9.54 0.52
CA ASN A 258 11.78 -10.43 1.46
C ASN A 258 12.76 -9.70 2.39
N SER A 259 12.39 -8.50 2.84
CA SER A 259 13.22 -7.64 3.71
C SER A 259 13.62 -8.29 5.04
N HIS A 260 12.90 -9.33 5.46
CA HIS A 260 13.21 -10.15 6.62
C HIS A 260 14.16 -11.32 6.33
N MET A 261 14.64 -11.45 5.09
CA MET A 261 15.52 -12.54 4.66
C MET A 261 14.95 -13.92 5.01
N LEU A 262 13.67 -14.12 4.76
CA LEU A 262 13.00 -15.38 4.98
C LEU A 262 13.57 -16.45 4.04
N HIS A 263 14.05 -17.53 4.62
CA HIS A 263 14.48 -18.69 3.84
C HIS A 263 13.29 -19.57 3.49
N GLY A 264 13.33 -20.17 2.32
CA GLY A 264 12.29 -21.08 1.85
C GLY A 264 11.51 -20.53 0.68
N ARG A 265 10.32 -21.06 0.51
CA ARG A 265 9.42 -20.73 -0.59
C ARG A 265 8.04 -20.38 -0.05
N HIS A 266 7.49 -19.28 -0.54
CA HIS A 266 6.12 -18.86 -0.26
C HIS A 266 5.47 -18.43 -1.57
N MET A 267 4.20 -18.74 -1.72
CA MET A 267 3.43 -18.35 -2.90
C MET A 267 2.00 -18.07 -2.49
N LEU A 268 1.41 -17.07 -3.14
CA LEU A 268 0.03 -16.66 -2.92
C LEU A 268 -0.63 -16.42 -4.27
N PHE A 269 -1.84 -16.91 -4.41
CA PHE A 269 -2.81 -16.51 -5.40
C PHE A 269 -4.00 -15.92 -4.68
N GLY A 270 -4.56 -14.83 -5.19
CA GLY A 270 -5.71 -14.21 -4.57
C GLY A 270 -6.65 -13.57 -5.57
N ILE A 271 -7.88 -13.42 -5.13
CA ILE A 271 -8.93 -12.64 -5.78
C ILE A 271 -9.61 -11.77 -4.73
N SER A 272 -9.85 -10.54 -5.07
CA SER A 272 -10.55 -9.58 -4.23
C SER A 272 -11.61 -8.82 -5.00
N GLY A 273 -12.63 -8.37 -4.30
CA GLY A 273 -13.67 -7.55 -4.89
C GLY A 273 -14.28 -6.61 -3.87
N SER A 274 -14.79 -5.50 -4.35
CA SER A 274 -15.55 -4.57 -3.53
C SER A 274 -16.69 -3.92 -4.32
N LEU A 275 -17.77 -3.60 -3.61
CA LEU A 275 -18.91 -2.86 -4.11
C LEU A 275 -19.20 -1.72 -3.12
N ASN A 276 -19.03 -0.48 -3.56
CA ASN A 276 -19.41 0.68 -2.78
C ASN A 276 -20.81 1.11 -3.19
N VAL A 277 -21.76 1.00 -2.28
CA VAL A 277 -23.16 1.36 -2.50
C VAL A 277 -23.38 2.75 -1.92
N GLU A 278 -23.78 3.71 -2.76
CA GLU A 278 -24.12 5.07 -2.35
C GLU A 278 -25.61 5.34 -2.56
N SER A 279 -26.16 6.26 -1.78
CA SER A 279 -27.54 6.73 -2.01
C SER A 279 -27.60 7.56 -3.30
N GLU A 280 -28.74 7.56 -4.01
CA GLU A 280 -28.95 8.34 -5.24
C GLU A 280 -28.60 9.83 -5.08
N SER A 281 -28.66 10.34 -3.86
CA SER A 281 -28.37 11.74 -3.58
C SER A 281 -26.90 12.09 -3.57
N GLU A 282 -25.99 11.12 -3.41
CA GLU A 282 -24.60 11.40 -3.04
C GLU A 282 -23.55 10.92 -4.01
N SER A 283 -23.81 10.05 -4.95
CA SER A 283 -23.01 9.90 -6.14
C SER A 283 -22.92 8.56 -6.86
N THR A 284 -22.25 7.54 -6.39
CA THR A 284 -21.75 6.54 -7.32
C THR A 284 -21.77 5.16 -6.70
N ASN A 285 -22.31 4.21 -7.44
CA ASN A 285 -22.03 2.82 -7.17
C ASN A 285 -20.76 2.44 -7.91
N ASP A 286 -19.73 2.00 -7.21
CA ASP A 286 -18.51 1.50 -7.83
C ASP A 286 -18.25 0.04 -7.47
N GLY A 287 -17.91 -0.73 -8.51
CA GLY A 287 -17.51 -2.12 -8.39
C GLY A 287 -16.04 -2.29 -8.76
N ARG A 288 -15.30 -3.10 -8.00
CA ARG A 288 -13.86 -3.32 -8.20
C ARG A 288 -13.52 -4.78 -8.07
N LEU A 289 -12.57 -5.21 -8.90
CA LEU A 289 -12.00 -6.54 -8.85
C LEU A 289 -10.47 -6.43 -8.85
N GLY A 290 -9.83 -7.29 -8.09
CA GLY A 290 -8.39 -7.47 -8.07
C GLY A 290 -8.04 -8.94 -8.17
N VAL A 291 -7.02 -9.26 -8.96
CA VAL A 291 -6.40 -10.58 -9.02
C VAL A 291 -4.93 -10.42 -8.70
N GLU A 292 -4.36 -11.40 -8.01
CA GLU A 292 -3.00 -11.28 -7.50
C GLU A 292 -2.26 -12.62 -7.49
N TRP A 293 -0.98 -12.52 -7.75
CA TRP A 293 0.00 -13.57 -7.54
C TRP A 293 1.26 -12.97 -6.94
N SER A 294 1.80 -13.63 -5.92
CA SER A 294 3.08 -13.24 -5.31
C SER A 294 3.88 -14.46 -4.93
N MET A 295 5.20 -14.37 -5.07
CA MET A 295 6.12 -15.45 -4.74
C MET A 295 7.37 -14.90 -4.04
N LEU A 296 7.78 -15.59 -2.99
CA LEU A 296 9.09 -15.49 -2.37
C LEU A 296 9.83 -16.82 -2.56
N TYR A 297 11.03 -16.76 -3.08
CA TYR A 297 11.88 -17.92 -3.24
C TYR A 297 13.34 -17.56 -2.97
N ASN A 298 13.84 -17.91 -1.79
CA ASN A 298 15.17 -17.53 -1.33
C ASN A 298 15.41 -16.01 -1.45
N ARG A 299 16.30 -15.59 -2.34
CA ARG A 299 16.67 -14.18 -2.60
C ARG A 299 15.74 -13.46 -3.59
N TRP A 300 14.76 -14.16 -4.16
CA TRP A 300 13.85 -13.63 -5.16
C TRP A 300 12.51 -13.25 -4.56
N TYR A 301 11.98 -12.16 -5.01
CA TYR A 301 10.57 -11.79 -4.89
C TYR A 301 9.99 -11.52 -6.27
N ALA A 302 8.79 -11.98 -6.54
CA ALA A 302 8.06 -11.65 -7.75
C ALA A 302 6.57 -11.45 -7.42
N ALA A 303 5.91 -10.53 -8.12
CA ALA A 303 4.48 -10.31 -8.01
C ALA A 303 3.89 -9.85 -9.33
N LEU A 304 2.64 -10.25 -9.56
CA LEU A 304 1.77 -9.81 -10.64
C LEU A 304 0.40 -9.49 -10.04
N GLU A 305 -0.12 -8.31 -10.30
CA GLU A 305 -1.49 -7.96 -9.90
C GLU A 305 -2.21 -7.27 -11.06
N GLY A 306 -3.50 -7.53 -11.16
CA GLY A 306 -4.39 -6.92 -12.14
C GLY A 306 -5.64 -6.37 -11.48
N TYR A 307 -6.16 -5.27 -12.01
CA TYR A 307 -7.25 -4.50 -11.43
C TYR A 307 -8.28 -4.11 -12.48
N TRP A 308 -9.52 -4.12 -12.08
CA TRP A 308 -10.62 -3.55 -12.84
C TRP A 308 -11.54 -2.76 -11.92
N MET A 309 -12.08 -1.65 -12.41
CA MET A 309 -13.08 -0.87 -11.71
C MET A 309 -14.12 -0.32 -12.67
N HIS A 310 -15.36 -0.40 -12.26
CA HIS A 310 -16.50 0.24 -12.89
C HIS A 310 -17.10 1.28 -11.96
N VAL A 311 -17.27 2.52 -12.44
CA VAL A 311 -17.90 3.60 -11.69
C VAL A 311 -19.09 4.12 -12.47
N GLY A 312 -20.30 4.01 -11.87
CA GLY A 312 -21.52 4.57 -12.39
C GLY A 312 -21.86 5.86 -11.66
N PHE A 313 -21.98 6.99 -12.37
CA PHE A 313 -22.41 8.26 -11.78
C PHE A 313 -23.93 8.34 -11.71
N THR A 314 -24.45 8.92 -10.63
CA THR A 314 -25.88 9.10 -10.46
C THR A 314 -26.40 10.31 -11.25
N LYS A 315 -27.69 10.32 -11.56
CA LYS A 315 -28.39 11.38 -12.30
C LYS A 315 -28.23 12.78 -11.69
N ARG A 316 -27.95 12.86 -10.38
CA ARG A 316 -27.85 14.16 -9.68
C ARG A 316 -26.63 14.97 -10.08
N GLN A 317 -25.53 14.31 -10.45
CA GLN A 317 -24.30 14.98 -10.85
C GLN A 317 -24.33 15.48 -12.31
N LYS A 318 -25.40 15.21 -13.07
CA LYS A 318 -25.54 15.54 -14.51
C LYS A 318 -24.39 15.03 -15.37
N ILE A 319 -23.59 14.08 -14.84
CA ILE A 319 -22.50 13.44 -15.55
C ILE A 319 -23.05 12.08 -16.00
N ASP A 320 -23.60 12.05 -17.19
CA ASP A 320 -24.08 10.80 -17.82
C ASP A 320 -22.91 10.00 -18.40
N ARG A 321 -21.92 9.69 -17.54
CA ARG A 321 -20.70 8.96 -17.94
C ARG A 321 -20.42 7.85 -16.95
N THR A 322 -20.17 6.67 -17.48
CA THR A 322 -19.57 5.56 -16.73
C THR A 322 -18.08 5.54 -17.01
N PHE A 323 -17.29 5.19 -16.00
CA PHE A 323 -15.86 4.98 -16.15
C PHE A 323 -15.53 3.50 -15.94
N ASN A 324 -14.74 2.94 -16.85
CA ASN A 324 -14.21 1.62 -16.74
C ASN A 324 -12.69 1.73 -16.74
N TYR A 325 -12.10 1.41 -15.61
CA TYR A 325 -10.64 1.42 -15.43
C TYR A 325 -10.11 0.00 -15.43
N TRP A 326 -8.93 -0.18 -15.94
CA TRP A 326 -8.18 -1.38 -15.72
C TRP A 326 -6.69 -1.08 -15.67
N GLY A 327 -5.96 -1.88 -14.93
CA GLY A 327 -4.53 -1.73 -14.81
C GLY A 327 -3.89 -3.03 -14.30
N ALA A 328 -2.60 -3.13 -14.49
CA ALA A 328 -1.84 -4.27 -14.03
C ALA A 328 -0.40 -3.86 -13.78
N TYR A 329 0.26 -4.52 -12.86
CA TYR A 329 1.70 -4.42 -12.73
C TYR A 329 2.35 -5.79 -12.54
N GLY A 330 3.62 -5.85 -12.96
CA GLY A 330 4.52 -6.93 -12.61
C GLY A 330 5.79 -6.36 -11.99
N GLN A 331 6.28 -7.00 -10.94
CA GLN A 331 7.55 -6.60 -10.33
C GLN A 331 8.38 -7.80 -9.89
N ILE A 332 9.69 -7.60 -9.90
CA ILE A 332 10.66 -8.58 -9.46
C ILE A 332 11.75 -7.89 -8.63
N GLY A 333 12.20 -8.54 -7.58
CA GLY A 333 13.31 -8.10 -6.73
C GLY A 333 14.29 -9.23 -6.47
N TYR A 334 15.57 -8.89 -6.38
CA TYR A 334 16.65 -9.83 -6.11
C TYR A 334 17.67 -9.25 -5.14
N PHE A 335 18.01 -10.02 -4.09
CA PHE A 335 19.08 -9.69 -3.17
C PHE A 335 20.43 -10.15 -3.73
N PHE A 336 21.29 -9.21 -4.09
CA PHE A 336 22.68 -9.49 -4.50
C PHE A 336 23.50 -10.01 -3.32
N ASN A 337 23.28 -9.43 -2.15
CA ASN A 337 23.81 -9.85 -0.86
C ASN A 337 22.78 -9.52 0.23
N ASP A 338 23.10 -9.70 1.49
CA ASP A 338 22.16 -9.54 2.60
C ASP A 338 21.73 -8.08 2.86
N CYS A 339 22.43 -7.11 2.27
CA CYS A 339 22.16 -5.69 2.44
C CYS A 339 21.67 -4.99 1.16
N LEU A 340 21.94 -5.55 -0.01
CA LEU A 340 21.69 -4.88 -1.29
C LEU A 340 20.68 -5.65 -2.14
N GLN A 341 19.58 -4.99 -2.49
CA GLN A 341 18.52 -5.53 -3.32
C GLN A 341 18.25 -4.61 -4.51
N GLY A 342 18.19 -5.17 -5.72
CA GLY A 342 17.70 -4.51 -6.91
C GLY A 342 16.29 -4.96 -7.27
N GLY A 343 15.53 -4.10 -7.94
CA GLY A 343 14.21 -4.46 -8.42
C GLY A 343 13.82 -3.74 -9.71
N PHE A 344 12.93 -4.38 -10.44
CA PHE A 344 12.29 -3.84 -11.64
C PHE A 344 10.78 -3.97 -11.48
N ARG A 345 10.03 -2.96 -11.93
CA ARG A 345 8.58 -2.97 -12.04
C ARG A 345 8.16 -2.42 -13.40
N TYR A 346 7.20 -3.07 -14.03
CA TYR A 346 6.43 -2.53 -15.12
C TYR A 346 4.99 -2.39 -14.68
N ASP A 347 4.47 -1.17 -14.75
CA ASP A 347 3.13 -0.81 -14.33
C ASP A 347 2.37 -0.23 -15.53
N PHE A 348 1.14 -0.66 -15.73
CA PHE A 348 0.29 -0.29 -16.84
C PHE A 348 -1.09 0.11 -16.35
N MET A 349 -1.67 1.13 -16.97
CA MET A 349 -3.00 1.58 -16.60
C MET A 349 -3.72 2.21 -17.78
N ASP A 350 -4.96 1.79 -18.02
CA ASP A 350 -5.97 2.47 -18.82
C ASP A 350 -6.95 3.17 -17.87
N ARG A 351 -7.01 4.48 -17.92
CA ARG A 351 -7.82 5.28 -16.99
C ARG A 351 -9.30 5.27 -17.33
N ASN A 352 -9.65 5.05 -18.57
CA ASN A 352 -11.03 4.93 -19.00
C ASN A 352 -11.15 4.24 -20.36
N SER A 353 -11.37 2.96 -20.37
CA SER A 353 -11.52 2.16 -21.59
C SER A 353 -12.77 2.50 -22.41
N SER A 354 -13.67 3.35 -21.87
CA SER A 354 -14.84 3.86 -22.63
C SER A 354 -14.52 5.08 -23.48
N THR A 355 -13.31 5.62 -23.38
CA THR A 355 -12.81 6.77 -24.15
C THR A 355 -11.44 6.47 -24.72
N ASN A 356 -11.02 7.19 -25.74
CA ASN A 356 -9.67 7.07 -26.30
C ASN A 356 -8.65 7.92 -25.48
N ASP A 357 -8.79 7.98 -24.17
CA ASP A 357 -7.97 8.84 -23.31
C ASP A 357 -6.54 8.32 -23.10
N GLY A 358 -6.21 7.20 -23.77
CA GLY A 358 -4.89 6.63 -23.75
C GLY A 358 -4.54 5.88 -22.46
N PHE A 359 -3.38 5.28 -22.49
CA PHE A 359 -2.89 4.46 -21.39
C PHE A 359 -1.52 4.92 -20.91
N LEU A 360 -1.22 4.61 -19.66
CA LEU A 360 0.06 4.90 -19.02
C LEU A 360 0.93 3.65 -19.00
N ASN A 361 2.20 3.81 -19.39
CA ASN A 361 3.25 2.81 -19.24
C ASN A 361 4.32 3.35 -18.29
N MET A 362 4.63 2.62 -17.23
CA MET A 362 5.45 3.11 -16.14
C MET A 362 6.50 2.08 -15.71
N PRO A 363 7.55 1.86 -16.53
CA PRO A 363 8.70 1.09 -16.10
C PRO A 363 9.46 1.81 -15.00
N ALA A 364 9.88 1.06 -13.98
CA ALA A 364 10.64 1.59 -12.86
C ALA A 364 11.75 0.62 -12.43
N VAL A 365 12.83 1.17 -11.92
CA VAL A 365 13.92 0.43 -11.29
C VAL A 365 14.16 0.95 -9.88
N VAL A 366 14.60 0.07 -9.00
CA VAL A 366 14.87 0.40 -7.61
C VAL A 366 16.14 -0.27 -7.13
N LEU A 367 16.86 0.41 -6.25
CA LEU A 367 17.98 -0.13 -5.50
C LEU A 367 17.73 0.18 -4.03
N ASN A 368 17.67 -0.87 -3.21
CA ASN A 368 17.49 -0.81 -1.76
C ASN A 368 18.79 -1.21 -1.07
N TYR A 369 19.23 -0.41 -0.11
CA TYR A 369 20.31 -0.74 0.80
C TYR A 369 19.76 -0.85 2.22
N TYR A 370 19.81 -2.06 2.78
CA TYR A 370 19.30 -2.39 4.10
C TYR A 370 20.45 -2.30 5.10
N ILE A 371 20.46 -1.25 5.91
CA ILE A 371 21.48 -1.04 6.96
C ILE A 371 21.14 -1.90 8.19
N ASN A 372 19.84 -1.95 8.54
CA ASN A 372 19.33 -2.82 9.58
C ASN A 372 17.97 -3.39 9.11
N LYS A 373 18.00 -4.38 8.22
CA LYS A 373 16.79 -4.98 7.60
C LYS A 373 15.83 -3.88 7.11
N CYS A 374 14.52 -4.02 7.34
CA CYS A 374 13.56 -2.98 6.97
C CYS A 374 13.50 -1.79 7.94
N LYS A 375 14.22 -1.84 9.06
CA LYS A 375 14.20 -0.78 10.09
C LYS A 375 14.99 0.46 9.70
N LEU A 376 16.12 0.28 9.03
CA LEU A 376 16.89 1.38 8.46
C LEU A 376 17.25 1.01 7.03
N LYS A 377 16.54 1.62 6.08
CA LYS A 377 16.64 1.32 4.66
C LYS A 377 16.83 2.61 3.86
N LEU A 378 17.81 2.62 2.97
CA LEU A 378 17.98 3.65 1.96
C LEU A 378 17.51 3.08 0.62
N THR A 379 16.65 3.82 -0.08
CA THR A 379 16.08 3.42 -1.37
C THR A 379 16.34 4.50 -2.41
N ALA A 380 16.88 4.11 -3.56
CA ALA A 380 16.93 4.95 -4.76
C ALA A 380 16.03 4.35 -5.83
N MET A 381 15.20 5.17 -6.47
CA MET A 381 14.25 4.76 -7.49
C MET A 381 14.32 5.70 -8.69
N TYR A 382 14.15 5.14 -9.87
CA TYR A 382 13.84 5.87 -11.09
C TYR A 382 12.61 5.25 -11.74
N GLN A 383 11.68 6.10 -12.18
CA GLN A 383 10.47 5.71 -12.92
C GLN A 383 10.32 6.62 -14.14
N PHE A 384 10.04 6.00 -15.26
CA PHE A 384 9.54 6.67 -16.45
C PHE A 384 8.01 6.50 -16.50
N THR A 385 7.29 7.54 -16.87
CA THR A 385 5.85 7.47 -17.13
C THR A 385 5.61 8.02 -18.52
N GLY A 386 5.25 7.14 -19.44
CA GLY A 386 4.85 7.50 -20.80
C GLY A 386 3.33 7.45 -20.92
N ARG A 387 2.75 8.45 -21.55
CA ARG A 387 1.35 8.51 -21.90
C ARG A 387 1.19 8.27 -23.40
N TYR A 388 0.21 7.46 -23.77
CA TYR A 388 -0.09 7.11 -25.14
C TYR A 388 -1.59 7.25 -25.39
N GLY A 389 -1.97 7.96 -26.44
CA GLY A 389 -3.36 8.20 -26.86
C GLY A 389 -3.81 9.65 -26.63
N HIS A 390 -4.98 9.98 -27.16
CA HIS A 390 -5.54 11.34 -27.13
C HIS A 390 -6.15 11.63 -25.76
N GLU A 391 -5.53 12.49 -24.96
CA GLU A 391 -5.99 12.78 -23.60
C GLU A 391 -6.85 14.04 -23.46
N THR A 392 -6.71 15.00 -24.38
CA THR A 392 -7.45 16.28 -24.27
C THR A 392 -7.94 16.76 -25.63
N GLN A 393 -8.83 17.76 -25.62
CA GLN A 393 -9.31 18.41 -26.85
C GLN A 393 -8.16 19.16 -27.57
N LEU A 394 -7.13 19.57 -26.84
CA LEU A 394 -5.89 20.16 -27.38
C LEU A 394 -5.04 19.12 -28.12
N ASP A 395 -5.08 17.85 -27.67
CA ASP A 395 -4.35 16.75 -28.30
C ASP A 395 -4.98 16.29 -29.62
N ARG A 396 -6.27 16.59 -29.86
CA ARG A 396 -6.97 16.21 -31.12
C ARG A 396 -6.44 16.93 -32.36
N ASP A 397 -5.89 18.12 -32.17
CA ASP A 397 -5.35 18.92 -33.26
C ASP A 397 -3.86 18.68 -33.53
N ASN A 398 -3.19 17.88 -32.67
CA ASN A 398 -1.78 17.53 -32.80
C ASN A 398 -1.58 16.05 -32.44
N ASP A 399 -1.34 15.22 -33.43
CA ASP A 399 -1.26 13.76 -33.35
C ASP A 399 -0.13 13.17 -32.46
N ASP A 400 0.71 13.97 -31.79
CA ASP A 400 1.95 13.50 -31.13
C ASP A 400 2.20 14.06 -29.71
N LEU A 401 1.20 14.49 -28.96
CA LEU A 401 1.42 15.06 -27.63
C LEU A 401 1.39 14.02 -26.52
N GLY A 402 2.35 13.12 -26.50
CA GLY A 402 2.59 12.25 -25.37
C GLY A 402 3.43 12.94 -24.30
N VAL A 403 2.82 13.34 -23.18
CA VAL A 403 3.57 13.86 -22.01
C VAL A 403 4.33 12.72 -21.36
N SER A 404 5.65 12.76 -21.38
CA SER A 404 6.46 11.84 -20.60
C SER A 404 7.00 12.48 -19.32
N THR A 405 7.06 11.69 -18.26
CA THR A 405 7.57 12.14 -16.96
C THR A 405 8.67 11.22 -16.48
N HIS A 406 9.78 11.83 -16.06
CA HIS A 406 10.89 11.13 -15.43
C HIS A 406 10.93 11.48 -13.95
N THR A 407 10.75 10.48 -13.09
CA THR A 407 10.79 10.66 -11.64
C THR A 407 12.00 9.94 -11.07
N ALA A 408 12.88 10.66 -10.39
CA ALA A 408 13.96 10.09 -9.61
C ALA A 408 13.73 10.42 -8.13
N SER A 409 13.94 9.47 -7.24
CA SER A 409 13.81 9.73 -5.80
C SER A 409 14.81 8.93 -4.98
N VAL A 410 15.18 9.53 -3.85
CA VAL A 410 15.95 8.87 -2.79
C VAL A 410 15.16 8.99 -1.50
N GLN A 411 14.98 7.85 -0.82
CA GLN A 411 14.20 7.78 0.41
C GLN A 411 14.99 7.10 1.51
N LEU A 412 15.02 7.73 2.69
CA LEU A 412 15.48 7.10 3.92
C LEU A 412 14.25 6.69 4.72
N GLN A 413 14.25 5.44 5.17
CA GLN A 413 13.23 4.87 6.05
C GLN A 413 13.87 4.47 7.36
N TYR A 414 13.22 4.83 8.46
CA TYR A 414 13.56 4.40 9.80
C TYR A 414 12.33 3.87 10.53
N SER A 415 12.49 2.75 11.25
CA SER A 415 11.43 2.19 12.10
C SER A 415 12.01 1.43 13.28
N PHE A 416 11.30 1.39 14.38
CA PHE A 416 11.61 0.55 15.54
C PHE A 416 10.35 -0.06 16.14
#